data_19c582d6765bf2de509893add4e1338a
#
_entry.id   19c582d6765bf2de509893add4e1338a
#
_cell.length_a   1.000
_cell.length_b   1.000
_cell.length_c   1.000
_cell.angle_alpha   90.00
_cell.angle_beta   90.00
_cell.angle_gamma   90.00
#
_symmetry.space_group_name_H-M   'P 1'
#
loop_
_entity.id
_entity.type
_entity.pdbx_description
1 polymer ?
#
loop_
_entity_poly.entity_id
_entity_poly.type
_entity_poly.pdbx_seq_one_letter_code
_entity_poly.pdbx_strand_id
1 'polypeptide(L)'
;GQGGGRQLDGATITLNSGAWRPISITDNDNNLQDSDSSQVLDGAQTIDGTTYADGSVVEAEYGLELSDGTNTWTVVGFNVNNSSPAFGTVEGLAFVGGPGGFPPVGVPLTVTRTFEGPNFAASSYATPICFAEGTRIATPKGLRAIEDIHVGDLVLTHGHGPQPVRWHGARQWPATGRLAPILFEAGAIGNTRELRVSPKHRI
;
A
#
# COMPACT_ATOMS: atom_id res chain seq x y z
N GLY A 1 -23.61 -11.55 1.58
CA GLY A 1 -23.11 -10.18 1.44
C GLY A 1 -23.91 -9.21 2.27
N GLN A 2 -23.21 -8.33 2.94
CA GLN A 2 -23.83 -7.32 3.77
C GLN A 2 -23.77 -5.96 3.09
N GLY A 3 -24.56 -5.80 2.05
CA GLY A 3 -24.92 -4.49 1.53
C GLY A 3 -23.77 -3.64 0.99
N GLY A 4 -22.64 -4.22 0.59
CA GLY A 4 -21.56 -3.54 -0.14
C GLY A 4 -21.02 -2.26 0.50
N GLY A 5 -21.01 -2.19 1.82
CA GLY A 5 -20.55 -1.02 2.53
C GLY A 5 -21.47 0.22 2.45
N ARG A 6 -22.72 0.08 1.99
CA ARG A 6 -23.67 1.18 1.74
C ARG A 6 -23.88 2.12 2.92
N GLN A 7 -23.69 1.65 4.14
CA GLN A 7 -23.74 2.49 5.35
C GLN A 7 -22.65 3.57 5.37
N LEU A 8 -21.64 3.46 4.49
CA LEU A 8 -20.55 4.41 4.36
C LEU A 8 -20.78 5.44 3.24
N ASP A 9 -21.86 5.30 2.42
CA ASP A 9 -22.13 6.25 1.35
C ASP A 9 -22.28 7.69 1.90
N GLY A 10 -21.52 8.61 1.35
CA GLY A 10 -21.46 10.01 1.80
C GLY A 10 -20.68 10.25 3.10
N ALA A 11 -20.13 9.20 3.72
CA ALA A 11 -19.30 9.36 4.91
C ALA A 11 -17.99 10.04 4.59
N THR A 12 -17.38 10.66 5.59
CA THR A 12 -16.03 11.21 5.49
C THR A 12 -15.06 10.30 6.24
N ILE A 13 -14.00 9.89 5.54
CA ILE A 13 -12.92 9.06 6.07
C ILE A 13 -11.63 9.89 6.06
N THR A 14 -10.88 9.86 7.15
CA THR A 14 -9.55 10.44 7.23
C THR A 14 -8.55 9.36 7.60
N LEU A 15 -7.53 9.15 6.76
CA LEU A 15 -6.47 8.22 7.05
C LEU A 15 -5.47 8.88 8.00
N ASN A 16 -5.30 8.31 9.18
CA ASN A 16 -4.47 8.90 10.24
C ASN A 16 -3.00 8.46 10.17
N SER A 17 -2.68 7.49 9.32
CA SER A 17 -1.32 6.94 9.19
C SER A 17 -1.05 6.53 7.75
N GLY A 18 0.17 6.75 7.28
CA GLY A 18 0.74 6.22 6.05
C GLY A 18 1.62 4.99 6.26
N ALA A 19 1.50 4.32 7.39
CA ALA A 19 2.28 3.12 7.70
C ALA A 19 1.73 1.89 6.95
N TRP A 20 1.72 1.98 5.61
CA TRP A 20 1.25 0.91 4.72
C TRP A 20 2.05 -0.37 4.93
N ARG A 21 1.34 -1.51 4.93
CA ARG A 21 1.94 -2.84 5.08
C ARG A 21 1.58 -3.69 3.87
N PRO A 22 2.54 -4.38 3.23
CA PRO A 22 2.20 -5.42 2.29
C PRO A 22 1.58 -6.60 3.05
N ILE A 23 0.58 -7.20 2.44
CA ILE A 23 0.02 -8.49 2.85
C ILE A 23 0.38 -9.48 1.76
N SER A 24 0.94 -10.63 2.13
CA SER A 24 1.27 -11.71 1.23
C SER A 24 0.13 -12.70 1.18
N ILE A 25 -0.38 -12.96 -0.01
CA ILE A 25 -1.51 -13.87 -0.24
C ILE A 25 -1.09 -14.87 -1.32
N THR A 26 -1.38 -16.14 -1.09
CA THR A 26 -1.36 -17.19 -2.09
C THR A 26 -2.77 -17.43 -2.58
N ASP A 27 -2.93 -17.61 -3.88
CA ASP A 27 -4.20 -17.82 -4.53
C ASP A 27 -4.03 -18.70 -5.77
N ASN A 28 -5.13 -19.28 -6.27
CA ASN A 28 -5.15 -20.11 -7.49
C ASN A 28 -5.29 -19.27 -8.77
N ASP A 29 -5.64 -17.99 -8.64
CA ASP A 29 -5.63 -17.00 -9.72
C ASP A 29 -4.81 -15.75 -9.34
N ASN A 30 -5.02 -14.61 -9.96
CA ASN A 30 -4.27 -13.40 -9.68
C ASN A 30 -5.14 -12.25 -9.17
N ASN A 31 -6.35 -12.52 -8.71
CA ASN A 31 -7.29 -11.51 -8.25
C ASN A 31 -7.49 -11.60 -6.74
N LEU A 32 -7.77 -10.49 -6.09
CA LEU A 32 -8.35 -10.46 -4.75
C LEU A 32 -9.84 -10.19 -4.91
N GLN A 33 -10.66 -11.13 -4.48
CA GLN A 33 -12.11 -11.13 -4.71
C GLN A 33 -12.89 -11.60 -3.49
N ASP A 34 -14.19 -11.38 -3.52
CA ASP A 34 -15.14 -11.86 -2.52
C ASP A 34 -15.42 -13.35 -2.73
N SER A 35 -15.66 -14.06 -1.62
CA SER A 35 -16.10 -15.47 -1.61
C SER A 35 -15.15 -16.47 -2.29
N ASP A 36 -13.85 -16.19 -2.24
CA ASP A 36 -12.82 -17.09 -2.73
C ASP A 36 -12.01 -17.73 -1.60
N SER A 37 -12.31 -18.96 -1.26
CA SER A 37 -11.64 -19.71 -0.20
C SER A 37 -10.21 -20.17 -0.55
N SER A 38 -9.76 -19.99 -1.80
CA SER A 38 -8.39 -20.28 -2.22
C SER A 38 -7.42 -19.14 -1.90
N GLN A 39 -7.92 -17.93 -1.66
CA GLN A 39 -7.13 -16.77 -1.24
C GLN A 39 -6.76 -16.91 0.23
N VAL A 40 -5.50 -17.19 0.52
CA VAL A 40 -5.03 -17.43 1.87
C VAL A 40 -3.74 -16.65 2.17
N LEU A 41 -3.50 -16.32 3.44
CA LEU A 41 -2.25 -15.71 3.85
C LEU A 41 -1.06 -16.63 3.53
N ASP A 42 -0.02 -16.08 2.93
CA ASP A 42 1.27 -16.72 2.69
C ASP A 42 2.19 -16.40 3.87
N GLY A 43 2.27 -17.34 4.80
CA GLY A 43 2.92 -17.18 6.10
C GLY A 43 2.07 -16.46 7.14
N ALA A 44 2.43 -16.64 8.42
CA ALA A 44 1.75 -15.93 9.51
C ALA A 44 2.00 -14.43 9.43
N GLN A 45 0.93 -13.62 9.55
CA GLN A 45 1.00 -12.17 9.40
C GLN A 45 0.22 -11.45 10.50
N THR A 46 0.71 -10.30 10.94
CA THR A 46 0.01 -9.45 11.92
C THR A 46 -0.70 -8.31 11.19
N ILE A 47 -2.02 -8.29 11.30
CA ILE A 47 -2.90 -7.31 10.69
C ILE A 47 -3.70 -6.66 11.81
N ASP A 48 -3.70 -5.34 11.87
CA ASP A 48 -4.36 -4.53 12.92
C ASP A 48 -4.13 -5.05 14.35
N GLY A 49 -2.88 -5.43 14.64
CA GLY A 49 -2.46 -5.92 15.96
C GLY A 49 -2.77 -7.40 16.25
N THR A 50 -3.54 -8.07 15.41
CA THR A 50 -3.87 -9.49 15.53
C THR A 50 -2.98 -10.32 14.60
N THR A 51 -2.39 -11.40 15.12
CA THR A 51 -1.60 -12.34 14.31
C THR A 51 -2.47 -13.47 13.81
N TYR A 52 -2.56 -13.58 12.50
CA TYR A 52 -3.25 -14.66 11.79
C TYR A 52 -2.25 -15.69 11.32
N ALA A 53 -2.65 -16.96 11.35
CA ALA A 53 -1.81 -18.07 10.93
C ALA A 53 -1.63 -18.11 9.40
N ASP A 54 -0.60 -18.81 8.97
CA ASP A 54 -0.44 -19.23 7.57
C ASP A 54 -1.66 -20.00 7.11
N GLY A 55 -2.10 -19.76 5.87
CA GLY A 55 -3.29 -20.41 5.31
C GLY A 55 -4.63 -19.84 5.79
N SER A 56 -4.65 -18.76 6.58
CA SER A 56 -5.90 -18.06 6.92
C SER A 56 -6.53 -17.45 5.67
N VAL A 57 -7.82 -17.71 5.45
CA VAL A 57 -8.57 -17.19 4.28
C VAL A 57 -8.65 -15.66 4.36
N VAL A 58 -8.48 -15.02 3.22
CA VAL A 58 -8.61 -13.56 3.05
C VAL A 58 -9.67 -13.29 1.99
N GLU A 59 -10.67 -12.49 2.29
CA GLU A 59 -11.76 -12.18 1.37
C GLU A 59 -11.92 -10.67 1.22
N ALA A 60 -12.17 -10.23 -0.02
CA ALA A 60 -12.50 -8.86 -0.31
C ALA A 60 -14.02 -8.64 -0.10
N GLU A 61 -14.40 -7.89 0.93
CA GLU A 61 -15.80 -7.74 1.33
C GLU A 61 -16.57 -6.73 0.48
N TYR A 62 -16.04 -5.51 0.41
CA TYR A 62 -16.67 -4.43 -0.34
C TYR A 62 -15.64 -3.43 -0.85
N GLY A 63 -16.04 -2.68 -1.87
CA GLY A 63 -15.24 -1.60 -2.41
C GLY A 63 -15.82 -0.23 -2.10
N LEU A 64 -14.93 0.76 -1.98
CA LEU A 64 -15.24 2.17 -1.80
C LEU A 64 -14.52 3.01 -2.85
N GLU A 65 -15.16 4.08 -3.31
CA GLU A 65 -14.49 5.16 -3.98
C GLU A 65 -14.40 6.36 -3.03
N LEU A 66 -13.18 6.82 -2.77
CA LEU A 66 -12.90 7.96 -1.91
C LEU A 66 -12.47 9.15 -2.77
N SER A 67 -12.92 10.36 -2.45
CA SER A 67 -12.51 11.58 -3.17
C SER A 67 -12.16 12.72 -2.23
N ASP A 68 -11.13 13.50 -2.60
CA ASP A 68 -10.80 14.80 -2.00
C ASP A 68 -11.46 15.97 -2.73
N GLY A 69 -12.36 15.68 -3.70
CA GLY A 69 -13.01 16.66 -4.58
C GLY A 69 -12.26 16.87 -5.91
N THR A 70 -11.02 16.42 -6.04
CA THR A 70 -10.22 16.52 -7.26
C THR A 70 -9.79 15.16 -7.77
N ASN A 71 -9.32 14.30 -6.87
CA ASN A 71 -8.85 12.97 -7.15
C ASN A 71 -9.79 11.93 -6.55
N THR A 72 -9.74 10.72 -7.09
CA THR A 72 -10.50 9.56 -6.60
C THR A 72 -9.58 8.37 -6.40
N TRP A 73 -9.83 7.62 -5.32
CA TRP A 73 -9.11 6.38 -4.99
C TRP A 73 -10.10 5.26 -4.76
N THR A 74 -9.82 4.10 -5.34
CA THR A 74 -10.58 2.88 -5.08
C THR A 74 -9.94 2.13 -3.92
N VAL A 75 -10.77 1.72 -2.97
CA VAL A 75 -10.36 1.03 -1.73
C VAL A 75 -11.19 -0.22 -1.57
N VAL A 76 -10.56 -1.29 -1.12
CA VAL A 76 -11.20 -2.58 -0.84
C VAL A 76 -11.07 -2.87 0.65
N GLY A 77 -12.18 -3.03 1.33
CA GLY A 77 -12.22 -3.59 2.67
C GLY A 77 -12.10 -5.11 2.58
N PHE A 78 -11.18 -5.70 3.33
CA PHE A 78 -10.98 -7.14 3.36
C PHE A 78 -11.07 -7.70 4.78
N ASN A 79 -11.53 -8.94 4.90
CA ASN A 79 -11.50 -9.69 6.14
C ASN A 79 -10.49 -10.85 6.09
N VAL A 80 -10.20 -11.40 7.28
CA VAL A 80 -9.37 -12.59 7.44
C VAL A 80 -10.09 -13.59 8.32
N ASN A 81 -10.17 -14.85 7.85
CA ASN A 81 -10.79 -15.96 8.55
C ASN A 81 -12.32 -15.85 8.72
N ASN A 82 -13.04 -15.18 7.81
CA ASN A 82 -14.49 -15.01 7.97
C ASN A 82 -14.84 -14.58 9.39
N SER A 83 -14.26 -13.49 9.86
CA SER A 83 -14.43 -13.04 11.25
C SER A 83 -15.90 -13.03 11.66
N SER A 84 -16.21 -13.58 12.85
CA SER A 84 -17.58 -13.67 13.35
C SER A 84 -17.92 -12.47 14.26
N PRO A 85 -19.04 -11.78 13.99
CA PRO A 85 -20.00 -12.05 12.91
C PRO A 85 -19.40 -11.70 11.54
N ALA A 86 -19.59 -12.57 10.55
CA ALA A 86 -19.12 -12.42 9.17
C ALA A 86 -19.62 -11.14 8.46
N PHE A 87 -20.14 -10.21 9.18
CA PHE A 87 -20.90 -9.07 8.72
C PHE A 87 -20.28 -7.77 9.19
N GLY A 88 -19.49 -7.16 8.32
CA GLY A 88 -19.04 -5.80 8.50
C GLY A 88 -17.78 -5.62 9.36
N THR A 89 -17.09 -6.69 9.71
CA THR A 89 -15.71 -6.59 10.21
C THR A 89 -14.76 -6.65 9.05
N VAL A 90 -13.92 -5.63 8.90
CA VAL A 90 -12.78 -5.65 8.00
C VAL A 90 -11.53 -5.48 8.84
N GLU A 91 -10.55 -6.32 8.60
CA GLU A 91 -9.25 -6.27 9.26
C GLU A 91 -8.32 -5.26 8.60
N GLY A 92 -8.65 -4.83 7.38
CA GLY A 92 -7.83 -3.84 6.70
C GLY A 92 -8.43 -3.26 5.44
N LEU A 93 -7.73 -2.25 4.91
CA LEU A 93 -8.04 -1.59 3.65
C LEU A 93 -6.91 -1.83 2.67
N ALA A 94 -7.24 -2.36 1.50
CA ALA A 94 -6.33 -2.47 0.36
C ALA A 94 -6.67 -1.39 -0.68
N PHE A 95 -5.65 -0.72 -1.19
CA PHE A 95 -5.83 0.41 -2.11
C PHE A 95 -5.53 -0.01 -3.54
N VAL A 96 -6.43 0.30 -4.47
CA VAL A 96 -6.25 0.05 -5.91
C VAL A 96 -5.67 1.31 -6.54
N GLY A 97 -4.56 1.20 -7.26
CA GLY A 97 -3.91 2.38 -7.87
C GLY A 97 -2.47 2.14 -8.31
N GLY A 98 -2.02 0.87 -8.22
CA GLY A 98 -0.64 0.51 -8.53
C GLY A 98 0.39 1.04 -7.51
N PRO A 99 1.69 0.90 -7.79
CA PRO A 99 2.74 1.31 -6.86
C PRO A 99 2.64 2.79 -6.47
N GLY A 100 2.60 3.07 -5.16
CA GLY A 100 2.49 4.43 -4.62
C GLY A 100 1.10 5.06 -4.69
N GLY A 101 0.10 4.35 -5.21
CA GLY A 101 -1.27 4.86 -5.42
C GLY A 101 -2.12 4.92 -4.15
N PHE A 102 -1.56 5.44 -3.06
CA PHE A 102 -2.28 5.60 -1.79
C PHE A 102 -2.96 6.97 -1.71
N PRO A 103 -4.14 7.06 -1.04
CA PRO A 103 -4.74 8.33 -0.70
C PRO A 103 -3.84 9.16 0.25
N PRO A 104 -4.01 10.49 0.28
CA PRO A 104 -3.27 11.34 1.20
C PRO A 104 -3.67 11.09 2.65
N VAL A 105 -2.67 11.15 3.54
CA VAL A 105 -2.88 11.06 5.00
C VAL A 105 -3.29 12.42 5.56
N GLY A 106 -4.21 12.41 6.54
CA GLY A 106 -4.67 13.60 7.24
C GLY A 106 -5.63 14.48 6.43
N VAL A 107 -6.03 14.05 5.24
CA VAL A 107 -6.99 14.76 4.39
C VAL A 107 -8.38 14.10 4.52
N PRO A 108 -9.46 14.87 4.77
CA PRO A 108 -10.82 14.34 4.72
C PRO A 108 -11.16 13.86 3.30
N LEU A 109 -11.61 12.62 3.18
CA LEU A 109 -12.01 11.99 1.93
C LEU A 109 -13.48 11.60 2.01
N THR A 110 -14.29 11.99 1.03
CA THR A 110 -15.69 11.62 0.96
C THR A 110 -15.85 10.27 0.26
N VAL A 111 -16.64 9.38 0.82
CA VAL A 111 -17.06 8.14 0.15
C VAL A 111 -18.11 8.53 -0.90
N THR A 112 -17.73 8.49 -2.16
CA THR A 112 -18.58 8.88 -3.29
C THR A 112 -19.35 7.70 -3.85
N ARG A 113 -18.91 6.48 -3.57
CA ARG A 113 -19.54 5.25 -4.03
C ARG A 113 -19.13 4.08 -3.15
N THR A 114 -20.07 3.15 -2.95
CA THR A 114 -19.80 1.82 -2.40
C THR A 114 -20.25 0.74 -3.38
N PHE A 115 -19.61 -0.43 -3.37
CA PHE A 115 -19.97 -1.55 -4.23
C PHE A 115 -19.62 -2.90 -3.61
N GLU A 116 -20.41 -3.90 -3.97
CA GLU A 116 -20.24 -5.30 -3.59
C GLU A 116 -19.25 -6.02 -4.49
N GLY A 117 -18.68 -7.10 -4.00
CA GLY A 117 -17.91 -8.07 -4.77
C GLY A 117 -16.73 -7.45 -5.52
N PRO A 118 -15.85 -6.69 -4.84
CA PRO A 118 -14.65 -6.21 -5.51
C PRO A 118 -13.86 -7.39 -6.06
N ASN A 119 -13.37 -7.23 -7.29
CA ASN A 119 -12.54 -8.21 -7.96
C ASN A 119 -11.46 -7.46 -8.75
N PHE A 120 -10.28 -7.36 -8.19
CA PHE A 120 -9.17 -6.65 -8.78
C PHE A 120 -7.93 -7.54 -8.86
N ALA A 121 -7.21 -7.44 -9.98
CA ALA A 121 -5.93 -8.11 -10.12
C ALA A 121 -4.95 -7.68 -9.01
N ALA A 122 -4.22 -8.62 -8.44
CA ALA A 122 -3.23 -8.37 -7.39
C ALA A 122 -2.19 -7.31 -7.80
N SER A 123 -1.88 -7.21 -9.11
CA SER A 123 -0.98 -6.19 -9.66
C SER A 123 -1.54 -4.77 -9.64
N SER A 124 -2.86 -4.62 -9.49
CA SER A 124 -3.54 -3.32 -9.43
C SER A 124 -3.48 -2.68 -8.05
N TYR A 125 -3.18 -3.47 -7.00
CA TYR A 125 -3.12 -2.93 -5.65
C TYR A 125 -1.89 -2.07 -5.42
N ALA A 126 -2.07 -0.99 -4.69
CA ALA A 126 -1.01 -0.10 -4.29
C ALA A 126 -0.02 -0.82 -3.37
N THR A 127 1.24 -0.64 -3.65
CA THR A 127 2.33 -1.17 -2.82
C THR A 127 3.24 -0.02 -2.42
N PRO A 128 3.80 -0.03 -1.21
CA PRO A 128 4.79 0.95 -0.83
C PRO A 128 5.97 0.95 -1.80
N ILE A 129 6.34 2.14 -2.25
CA ILE A 129 7.56 2.36 -3.02
C ILE A 129 8.65 2.71 -2.01
N CYS A 130 9.68 1.88 -1.91
CA CYS A 130 10.70 2.04 -0.90
C CYS A 130 12.10 2.08 -1.51
N PHE A 131 12.96 2.93 -0.95
CA PHE A 131 14.40 2.88 -1.09
C PHE A 131 14.98 2.04 0.04
N ALA A 132 16.05 1.31 -0.23
CA ALA A 132 16.79 0.63 0.83
C ALA A 132 17.63 1.64 1.64
N GLU A 133 17.92 1.27 2.88
CA GLU A 133 18.86 2.00 3.76
C GLU A 133 20.17 2.29 3.01
N GLY A 134 20.76 3.45 3.23
CA GLY A 134 21.97 3.93 2.57
C GLY A 134 21.75 4.54 1.19
N THR A 135 20.54 4.45 0.60
CA THR A 135 20.26 5.13 -0.67
C THR A 135 20.46 6.63 -0.54
N ARG A 136 21.17 7.23 -1.51
CA ARG A 136 21.47 8.65 -1.49
C ARG A 136 20.44 9.45 -2.27
N ILE A 137 19.78 10.37 -1.57
CA ILE A 137 18.77 11.27 -2.13
C ILE A 137 19.40 12.64 -2.37
N ALA A 138 19.16 13.19 -3.55
CA ALA A 138 19.64 14.52 -3.91
C ALA A 138 18.85 15.60 -3.17
N THR A 139 19.56 16.51 -2.50
CA THR A 139 19.00 17.66 -1.81
C THR A 139 19.70 18.94 -2.29
N PRO A 140 19.15 20.14 -2.04
CA PRO A 140 19.84 21.39 -2.35
C PRO A 140 21.21 21.57 -1.65
N LYS A 141 21.44 20.77 -0.58
CA LYS A 141 22.70 20.78 0.20
C LYS A 141 23.63 19.61 -0.14
N GLY A 142 23.35 18.86 -1.21
CA GLY A 142 24.09 17.67 -1.60
C GLY A 142 23.35 16.36 -1.30
N LEU A 143 24.04 15.24 -1.47
CA LEU A 143 23.46 13.91 -1.28
C LEU A 143 23.35 13.57 0.21
N ARG A 144 22.14 13.17 0.66
CA ARG A 144 21.88 12.66 2.02
C ARG A 144 21.39 11.22 1.96
N ALA A 145 21.66 10.44 2.98
CA ALA A 145 21.09 9.10 3.09
C ALA A 145 19.57 9.19 3.32
N ILE A 146 18.82 8.23 2.76
CA ILE A 146 17.35 8.24 2.86
C ILE A 146 16.88 8.19 4.32
N GLU A 147 17.58 7.47 5.16
CA GLU A 147 17.30 7.37 6.61
C GLU A 147 17.51 8.68 7.37
N ASP A 148 18.29 9.60 6.82
CA ASP A 148 18.55 10.94 7.39
C ASP A 148 17.57 12.02 6.87
N ILE A 149 16.67 11.66 5.94
CA ILE A 149 15.67 12.57 5.38
C ILE A 149 14.44 12.60 6.31
N HIS A 150 13.97 13.79 6.64
CA HIS A 150 12.83 14.00 7.53
C HIS A 150 11.73 14.83 6.86
N VAL A 151 10.53 14.81 7.45
CA VAL A 151 9.42 15.65 6.99
C VAL A 151 9.84 17.14 7.08
N GLY A 152 9.61 17.86 5.99
CA GLY A 152 10.01 19.26 5.81
C GLY A 152 11.37 19.46 5.14
N ASP A 153 12.22 18.44 5.06
CA ASP A 153 13.46 18.52 4.25
C ASP A 153 13.15 18.72 2.78
N LEU A 154 14.00 19.45 2.07
CA LEU A 154 13.87 19.63 0.63
C LEU A 154 14.66 18.54 -0.11
N VAL A 155 14.00 17.86 -1.05
CA VAL A 155 14.62 16.91 -1.98
C VAL A 155 14.49 17.43 -3.40
N LEU A 156 15.49 17.15 -4.25
CA LEU A 156 15.46 17.53 -5.66
C LEU A 156 14.59 16.53 -6.43
N THR A 157 13.61 17.04 -7.16
CA THR A 157 12.72 16.22 -7.99
C THR A 157 12.92 16.53 -9.46
N HIS A 158 12.71 15.52 -10.30
CA HIS A 158 12.81 15.70 -11.77
C HIS A 158 11.70 16.64 -12.25
N GLY A 159 12.07 17.70 -12.96
CA GLY A 159 11.13 18.65 -13.57
C GLY A 159 10.46 19.67 -12.63
N HIS A 160 10.58 19.52 -11.29
CA HIS A 160 9.88 20.40 -10.34
C HIS A 160 10.81 21.07 -9.32
N GLY A 161 12.15 20.87 -9.45
CA GLY A 161 13.12 21.45 -8.51
C GLY A 161 13.00 20.92 -7.08
N PRO A 162 13.41 21.70 -6.08
CA PRO A 162 13.31 21.30 -4.68
C PRO A 162 11.86 21.18 -4.22
N GLN A 163 11.48 20.05 -3.65
CA GLN A 163 10.15 19.80 -3.07
C GLN A 163 10.28 19.37 -1.60
N PRO A 164 9.38 19.80 -0.71
CA PRO A 164 9.40 19.39 0.68
C PRO A 164 8.92 17.94 0.83
N VAL A 165 9.62 17.17 1.65
CA VAL A 165 9.17 15.85 2.09
C VAL A 165 7.93 16.03 2.96
N ARG A 166 6.82 15.48 2.52
CA ARG A 166 5.53 15.60 3.22
C ARG A 166 5.27 14.46 4.19
N TRP A 167 5.87 13.31 3.94
CA TRP A 167 5.75 12.12 4.76
C TRP A 167 7.05 11.31 4.69
N HIS A 168 7.41 10.67 5.79
CA HIS A 168 8.54 9.75 5.90
C HIS A 168 8.14 8.56 6.76
N GLY A 169 8.52 7.36 6.33
CA GLY A 169 8.34 6.14 7.09
C GLY A 169 9.45 5.15 6.77
N ALA A 170 9.88 4.39 7.76
CA ALA A 170 10.86 3.33 7.63
C ALA A 170 10.35 2.02 8.23
N ARG A 171 10.72 0.90 7.63
CA ARG A 171 10.41 -0.43 8.12
C ARG A 171 11.47 -1.44 7.73
N GLN A 172 11.67 -2.41 8.60
CA GLN A 172 12.48 -3.59 8.30
C GLN A 172 11.58 -4.71 7.78
N TRP A 173 11.99 -5.31 6.66
CA TRP A 173 11.33 -6.43 6.04
C TRP A 173 12.33 -7.56 5.78
N PRO A 174 11.92 -8.84 5.85
CA PRO A 174 12.73 -9.92 5.32
C PRO A 174 12.99 -9.67 3.83
N ALA A 175 14.26 -9.51 3.46
CA ALA A 175 14.69 -9.25 2.07
C ALA A 175 14.74 -10.57 1.26
N THR A 176 13.66 -11.35 1.27
CA THR A 176 13.58 -12.68 0.66
C THR A 176 12.35 -12.82 -0.23
N GLY A 177 12.41 -13.77 -1.17
CA GLY A 177 11.31 -14.10 -2.08
C GLY A 177 10.80 -12.88 -2.85
N ARG A 178 9.50 -12.67 -2.89
CA ARG A 178 8.86 -11.55 -3.62
C ARG A 178 9.15 -10.17 -3.01
N LEU A 179 9.67 -10.11 -1.79
CA LEU A 179 10.04 -8.87 -1.10
C LEU A 179 11.53 -8.54 -1.24
N ALA A 180 12.32 -9.41 -1.89
CA ALA A 180 13.72 -9.15 -2.13
C ALA A 180 13.90 -7.86 -2.96
N PRO A 181 14.73 -6.91 -2.53
CA PRO A 181 14.96 -5.68 -3.29
C PRO A 181 15.63 -5.99 -4.62
N ILE A 182 15.28 -5.18 -5.64
CA ILE A 182 16.01 -5.19 -6.91
C ILE A 182 17.27 -4.37 -6.73
N LEU A 183 18.39 -4.97 -7.13
CA LEU A 183 19.71 -4.33 -7.14
C LEU A 183 20.00 -3.82 -8.55
N PHE A 184 20.33 -2.54 -8.66
CA PHE A 184 20.94 -1.93 -9.84
C PHE A 184 22.41 -1.64 -9.53
N GLU A 185 23.31 -2.29 -10.22
CA GLU A 185 24.74 -1.99 -10.13
C GLU A 185 25.03 -0.56 -10.60
N ALA A 186 26.15 0.00 -10.19
CA ALA A 186 26.56 1.33 -10.63
C ALA A 186 26.66 1.39 -12.17
N GLY A 187 26.03 2.39 -12.75
CA GLY A 187 25.98 2.61 -14.22
C GLY A 187 24.85 1.90 -14.94
N ALA A 188 24.14 0.94 -14.32
CA ALA A 188 23.11 0.13 -14.97
C ALA A 188 21.94 0.96 -15.53
N ILE A 189 21.58 2.04 -14.84
CA ILE A 189 20.48 2.95 -15.21
C ILE A 189 20.91 4.43 -15.15
N GLY A 190 22.21 4.71 -15.30
CA GLY A 190 22.78 6.05 -15.12
C GLY A 190 23.10 6.41 -13.66
N ASN A 191 22.89 5.51 -12.74
CA ASN A 191 23.23 5.64 -11.33
C ASN A 191 24.77 5.58 -11.13
N THR A 192 25.31 6.43 -10.28
CA THR A 192 26.75 6.48 -9.97
C THR A 192 27.20 5.48 -8.91
N ARG A 193 26.25 4.85 -8.23
CA ARG A 193 26.45 3.87 -7.14
C ARG A 193 25.38 2.81 -7.22
N GLU A 194 25.60 1.67 -6.55
CA GLU A 194 24.59 0.66 -6.34
C GLU A 194 23.28 1.29 -5.79
N LEU A 195 22.15 0.87 -6.35
CA LEU A 195 20.82 1.30 -5.92
C LEU A 195 19.96 0.07 -5.64
N ARG A 196 19.40 0.01 -4.46
CA ARG A 196 18.45 -1.04 -4.04
C ARG A 196 17.08 -0.44 -3.80
N VAL A 197 16.08 -0.99 -4.47
CA VAL A 197 14.70 -0.50 -4.39
C VAL A 197 13.72 -1.66 -4.23
N SER A 198 12.51 -1.34 -3.79
CA SER A 198 11.43 -2.35 -3.73
C SER A 198 11.12 -2.89 -5.13
N PRO A 199 10.62 -4.14 -5.26
CA PRO A 199 10.41 -4.80 -6.56
C PRO A 199 9.47 -4.06 -7.52
N LYS A 200 8.61 -3.19 -7.01
CA LYS A 200 7.66 -2.40 -7.82
C LYS A 200 8.03 -0.92 -7.92
N HIS A 201 9.25 -0.54 -7.53
CA HIS A 201 9.74 0.82 -7.66
C HIS A 201 9.87 1.19 -9.15
N ARG A 202 9.30 2.32 -9.54
CA ARG A 202 9.48 2.89 -10.88
C ARG A 202 10.69 3.82 -10.86
N ILE A 203 11.55 3.69 -11.87
CA ILE A 203 12.77 4.48 -12.04
C ILE A 203 12.64 5.26 -13.33
#